data_343151736f4c34f901f53b9d74ba2b9e
#
_entry.id   343151736f4c34f901f53b9d74ba2b9e
#
_cell.length_a   1.000
_cell.length_b   1.000
_cell.length_c   1.000
_cell.angle_alpha   90.00
_cell.angle_beta   90.00
_cell.angle_gamma   90.00
#
_symmetry.space_group_name_H-M   'P 1'
#
loop_
_entity.id
_entity.type
_entity.pdbx_description
1 polymer ?
#
loop_
_entity_poly.entity_id
_entity_poly.type
_entity_poly.pdbx_seq_one_letter_code
_entity_poly.pdbx_strand_id
1 'polypeptide(L)'
;MIKLAIDLGSWVTKIYKSGCGVVLCEATCAAIEQLPGSGRYTVKFLGEKARALSGRAAQNTHIINPVVDGDIIHEDIVADLLRYFLEKIEISPRKARKTEVVFVLPCGAKPELKRKYFALADECNIGKVHFTQTPFAAVLGHNVQLSESTPVFSVDIGYGLTNIAAFSLDGVIAGMSLNLGGGNIDVHLMDLMAENYNLRIGALTAEKLKNTVGSFLPDDNKLMVVDGRDAASGAPASVAVTTPQIYDVLTLYVDKIIEYIVLTISRLPAEVASAVMHGGIYLSG
;
A
#
# COMPACT_ATOMS: atom_id res chain seq x y z
N MET A 1 17.92 0.15 -23.27
CA MET A 1 17.91 -0.42 -21.89
C MET A 1 16.52 -0.20 -21.34
N ILE A 2 15.87 -1.22 -20.80
CA ILE A 2 14.53 -1.10 -20.21
C ILE A 2 14.70 -0.44 -18.84
N LYS A 3 13.88 0.57 -18.55
CA LYS A 3 13.87 1.25 -17.24
C LYS A 3 12.50 1.12 -16.61
N LEU A 4 12.47 0.63 -15.37
CA LEU A 4 11.25 0.44 -14.58
C LEU A 4 11.35 1.20 -13.26
N ALA A 5 10.22 1.67 -12.75
CA ALA A 5 10.05 1.97 -11.33
C ALA A 5 9.04 0.96 -10.77
N ILE A 6 9.36 0.36 -9.64
CA ILE A 6 8.53 -0.68 -8.99
C ILE A 6 8.22 -0.24 -7.57
N ASP A 7 6.94 -0.10 -7.29
CA ASP A 7 6.39 0.12 -5.96
C ASP A 7 5.74 -1.19 -5.49
N LEU A 8 6.40 -1.88 -4.55
CA LEU A 8 5.88 -3.09 -3.91
C LEU A 8 5.07 -2.70 -2.68
N GLY A 9 3.86 -2.22 -2.89
CA GLY A 9 2.96 -1.87 -1.80
C GLY A 9 2.36 -3.09 -1.10
N SER A 10 1.90 -2.92 0.15
CA SER A 10 1.30 -4.01 0.95
C SER A 10 -0.03 -4.53 0.38
N TRP A 11 -0.72 -3.75 -0.46
CA TRP A 11 -2.00 -4.12 -1.07
C TRP A 11 -1.91 -4.29 -2.58
N VAL A 12 -1.19 -3.39 -3.24
CA VAL A 12 -1.04 -3.34 -4.69
C VAL A 12 0.40 -3.06 -5.05
N THR A 13 0.93 -3.81 -6.02
CA THR A 13 2.19 -3.51 -6.70
C THR A 13 1.91 -2.71 -7.95
N LYS A 14 2.63 -1.59 -8.11
CA LYS A 14 2.57 -0.76 -9.31
C LYS A 14 3.93 -0.82 -10.03
N ILE A 15 3.90 -1.02 -11.35
CA ILE A 15 5.11 -0.97 -12.19
C ILE A 15 4.93 0.10 -13.26
N TYR A 16 5.83 1.07 -13.23
CA TYR A 16 5.97 2.09 -14.25
C TYR A 16 7.10 1.71 -15.21
N LYS A 17 6.87 1.85 -16.51
CA LYS A 17 7.88 1.65 -17.54
C LYS A 17 8.14 2.96 -18.26
N SER A 18 9.41 3.35 -18.34
CA SER A 18 9.84 4.59 -18.99
C SER A 18 9.32 4.66 -20.44
N GLY A 19 8.65 5.77 -20.77
CA GLY A 19 8.04 6.00 -22.08
C GLY A 19 6.69 5.31 -22.30
N CYS A 20 6.20 4.49 -21.34
CA CYS A 20 4.92 3.77 -21.47
C CYS A 20 3.91 4.14 -20.37
N GLY A 21 4.37 4.72 -19.24
CA GLY A 21 3.51 4.97 -18.09
C GLY A 21 3.41 3.76 -17.15
N VAL A 22 2.32 3.69 -16.38
CA VAL A 22 2.03 2.56 -15.49
C VAL A 22 1.58 1.38 -16.35
N VAL A 23 2.37 0.32 -16.38
CA VAL A 23 2.14 -0.89 -17.19
C VAL A 23 1.59 -2.06 -16.39
N LEU A 24 1.61 -1.97 -15.05
CA LEU A 24 1.01 -2.96 -14.16
C LEU A 24 0.53 -2.28 -12.89
N CYS A 25 -0.67 -2.65 -12.47
CA CYS A 25 -1.26 -2.35 -11.17
C CYS A 25 -2.00 -3.61 -10.73
N GLU A 26 -1.45 -4.36 -9.77
CA GLU A 26 -1.99 -5.68 -9.41
C GLU A 26 -1.79 -5.98 -7.92
N ALA A 27 -2.63 -6.87 -7.39
CA ALA A 27 -2.62 -7.26 -5.99
C ALA A 27 -1.26 -7.83 -5.55
N THR A 28 -0.76 -7.37 -4.40
CA THR A 28 0.44 -7.90 -3.76
C THR A 28 0.05 -9.02 -2.79
N CYS A 29 -0.46 -10.12 -3.31
CA CYS A 29 -0.82 -11.27 -2.48
C CYS A 29 -0.61 -12.60 -3.20
N ALA A 30 -0.54 -13.67 -2.42
CA ALA A 30 -0.41 -15.04 -2.90
C ALA A 30 -1.42 -15.96 -2.20
N ALA A 31 -1.96 -16.92 -2.95
CA ALA A 31 -2.70 -18.04 -2.39
C ALA A 31 -1.73 -19.21 -2.22
N ILE A 32 -1.51 -19.62 -0.99
CA ILE A 32 -0.63 -20.72 -0.62
C ILE A 32 -1.46 -21.91 -0.12
N GLU A 33 -1.07 -23.10 -0.48
CA GLU A 33 -1.63 -24.33 0.06
C GLU A 33 -0.63 -24.98 1.01
N GLN A 34 -1.03 -25.18 2.24
CA GLN A 34 -0.21 -25.89 3.23
C GLN A 34 -0.18 -27.38 2.94
N LEU A 35 1.03 -27.96 2.89
CA LEU A 35 1.22 -29.39 2.74
C LEU A 35 1.05 -30.08 4.11
N PRO A 36 0.12 -31.05 4.23
CA PRO A 36 -0.14 -31.73 5.50
C PRO A 36 1.14 -32.33 6.13
N GLY A 37 1.36 -32.03 7.43
CA GLY A 37 2.45 -32.62 8.22
C GLY A 37 3.86 -32.15 7.92
N SER A 38 4.09 -31.24 6.99
CA SER A 38 5.45 -30.85 6.55
C SER A 38 5.85 -29.43 6.96
N GLY A 39 4.93 -28.59 7.37
CA GLY A 39 5.16 -27.14 7.57
C GLY A 39 5.54 -26.40 6.29
N ARG A 40 5.54 -27.07 5.14
CA ARG A 40 5.82 -26.49 3.83
C ARG A 40 4.52 -26.05 3.16
N TYR A 41 4.64 -25.13 2.20
CA TYR A 41 3.53 -24.68 1.38
C TYR A 41 3.91 -24.67 -0.11
N THR A 42 2.90 -24.65 -0.95
CA THR A 42 3.05 -24.41 -2.39
C THR A 42 2.25 -23.18 -2.77
N VAL A 43 2.83 -22.33 -3.63
CA VAL A 43 2.11 -21.18 -4.20
C VAL A 43 1.19 -21.67 -5.30
N LYS A 44 -0.12 -21.43 -5.15
CA LYS A 44 -1.15 -21.84 -6.13
C LYS A 44 -1.49 -20.72 -7.09
N PHE A 45 -1.67 -19.52 -6.56
CA PHE A 45 -2.03 -18.34 -7.35
C PHE A 45 -1.33 -17.11 -6.82
N LEU A 46 -1.08 -16.15 -7.71
CA LEU A 46 -0.42 -14.88 -7.43
C LEU A 46 -1.31 -13.72 -7.91
N GLY A 47 -1.15 -12.57 -7.27
CA GLY A 47 -1.79 -11.33 -7.68
C GLY A 47 -3.33 -11.37 -7.58
N GLU A 48 -4.02 -10.80 -8.56
CA GLU A 48 -5.49 -10.73 -8.57
C GLU A 48 -6.16 -12.11 -8.54
N LYS A 49 -5.52 -13.15 -9.09
CA LYS A 49 -6.03 -14.52 -9.00
C LYS A 49 -6.05 -15.03 -7.56
N ALA A 50 -5.06 -14.66 -6.75
CA ALA A 50 -5.03 -14.98 -5.33
C ALA A 50 -6.06 -14.14 -4.56
N ARG A 51 -6.15 -12.84 -4.82
CA ARG A 51 -7.14 -11.94 -4.19
C ARG A 51 -8.57 -12.39 -4.41
N ALA A 52 -8.89 -12.86 -5.60
CA ALA A 52 -10.23 -13.36 -5.94
C ALA A 52 -10.69 -14.55 -5.08
N LEU A 53 -9.75 -15.26 -4.43
CA LEU A 53 -10.03 -16.35 -3.51
C LEU A 53 -10.25 -15.89 -2.06
N SER A 54 -10.05 -14.60 -1.73
CA SER A 54 -10.27 -14.09 -0.38
C SER A 54 -11.71 -14.37 0.08
N GLY A 55 -11.83 -15.00 1.24
CA GLY A 55 -13.12 -15.44 1.80
C GLY A 55 -13.79 -16.63 1.10
N ARG A 56 -13.18 -17.20 0.04
CA ARG A 56 -13.71 -18.32 -0.75
C ARG A 56 -12.71 -19.45 -0.92
N ALA A 57 -11.53 -19.32 -0.32
CA ALA A 57 -10.47 -20.32 -0.43
C ALA A 57 -10.85 -21.65 0.21
N ALA A 58 -10.35 -22.75 -0.34
CA ALA A 58 -10.49 -24.08 0.27
C ALA A 58 -9.81 -24.12 1.63
N GLN A 59 -10.19 -25.08 2.48
CA GLN A 59 -9.77 -25.17 3.89
C GLN A 59 -8.25 -25.14 4.11
N ASN A 60 -7.47 -25.65 3.15
CA ASN A 60 -5.99 -25.70 3.24
C ASN A 60 -5.31 -24.54 2.47
N THR A 61 -6.09 -23.63 1.90
CA THR A 61 -5.58 -22.50 1.11
C THR A 61 -5.69 -21.21 1.91
N HIS A 62 -4.56 -20.52 2.05
CA HIS A 62 -4.48 -19.25 2.77
C HIS A 62 -4.05 -18.15 1.81
N ILE A 63 -4.71 -17.00 1.93
CA ILE A 63 -4.30 -15.79 1.20
C ILE A 63 -3.37 -15.00 2.11
N ILE A 64 -2.19 -14.69 1.63
CA ILE A 64 -1.19 -13.93 2.38
C ILE A 64 -0.73 -12.71 1.60
N ASN A 65 -0.47 -11.64 2.32
CA ASN A 65 0.20 -10.44 1.82
C ASN A 65 1.67 -10.53 2.23
N PRO A 66 2.60 -10.77 1.31
CA PRO A 66 4.01 -11.00 1.65
C PRO A 66 4.78 -9.71 1.92
N VAL A 67 4.17 -8.55 1.67
CA VAL A 67 4.67 -7.23 2.03
C VAL A 67 3.71 -6.60 3.03
N VAL A 68 4.21 -6.28 4.21
CA VAL A 68 3.42 -5.69 5.30
C VAL A 68 4.15 -4.46 5.83
N ASP A 69 3.43 -3.35 5.97
CA ASP A 69 3.95 -2.09 6.50
C ASP A 69 5.30 -1.66 5.84
N GLY A 70 5.38 -1.85 4.53
CA GLY A 70 6.54 -1.51 3.72
C GLY A 70 7.74 -2.44 3.87
N ASP A 71 7.63 -3.53 4.66
CA ASP A 71 8.69 -4.56 4.77
C ASP A 71 8.31 -5.84 4.03
N ILE A 72 9.31 -6.52 3.49
CA ILE A 72 9.19 -7.85 2.87
C ILE A 72 9.24 -8.88 4.00
N ILE A 73 8.11 -9.58 4.21
CA ILE A 73 7.97 -10.59 5.27
C ILE A 73 8.21 -12.01 4.74
N HIS A 74 7.81 -12.28 3.48
CA HIS A 74 8.01 -13.57 2.81
C HIS A 74 8.80 -13.35 1.51
N GLU A 75 10.13 -13.44 1.60
CA GLU A 75 11.06 -13.10 0.52
C GLU A 75 10.87 -13.98 -0.72
N ASP A 76 10.69 -15.29 -0.53
CA ASP A 76 10.45 -16.27 -1.60
C ASP A 76 9.15 -15.98 -2.37
N ILE A 77 8.08 -15.63 -1.66
CA ILE A 77 6.79 -15.30 -2.29
C ILE A 77 6.85 -13.96 -3.03
N VAL A 78 7.57 -12.98 -2.49
CA VAL A 78 7.77 -11.70 -3.21
C VAL A 78 8.59 -11.91 -4.47
N ALA A 79 9.58 -12.81 -4.46
CA ALA A 79 10.34 -13.14 -5.64
C ALA A 79 9.46 -13.81 -6.72
N ASP A 80 8.60 -14.74 -6.33
CA ASP A 80 7.63 -15.36 -7.25
C ASP A 80 6.63 -14.34 -7.80
N LEU A 81 6.12 -13.44 -6.96
CA LEU A 81 5.26 -12.34 -7.38
C LEU A 81 5.98 -11.42 -8.38
N LEU A 82 7.21 -11.01 -8.09
CA LEU A 82 7.94 -10.11 -8.96
C LEU A 82 8.24 -10.77 -10.32
N ARG A 83 8.61 -12.05 -10.35
CA ARG A 83 8.78 -12.83 -11.60
C ARG A 83 7.47 -12.86 -12.39
N TYR A 84 6.35 -13.17 -11.73
CA TYR A 84 5.02 -13.19 -12.33
C TYR A 84 4.64 -11.82 -12.93
N PHE A 85 4.91 -10.73 -12.21
CA PHE A 85 4.63 -9.38 -12.70
C PHE A 85 5.52 -8.99 -13.89
N LEU A 86 6.82 -9.35 -13.84
CA LEU A 86 7.74 -9.11 -14.94
C LEU A 86 7.32 -9.89 -16.21
N GLU A 87 6.86 -11.13 -16.06
CA GLU A 87 6.30 -11.92 -17.17
C GLU A 87 5.07 -11.25 -17.78
N LYS A 88 4.15 -10.75 -16.96
CA LYS A 88 2.95 -10.05 -17.44
C LYS A 88 3.24 -8.82 -18.30
N ILE A 89 4.34 -8.13 -18.01
CA ILE A 89 4.79 -6.97 -18.81
C ILE A 89 5.82 -7.36 -19.87
N GLU A 90 5.89 -8.65 -20.23
CA GLU A 90 6.74 -9.21 -21.30
C GLU A 90 8.25 -9.05 -21.05
N ILE A 91 8.67 -9.04 -19.79
CA ILE A 91 10.08 -9.03 -19.39
C ILE A 91 10.52 -10.44 -18.98
N SER A 92 11.11 -11.16 -19.94
CA SER A 92 11.72 -12.47 -19.70
C SER A 92 12.98 -12.35 -18.82
N PRO A 93 13.47 -13.44 -18.19
CA PRO A 93 14.69 -13.43 -17.39
C PRO A 93 15.94 -12.89 -18.12
N ARG A 94 16.02 -13.10 -19.44
CA ARG A 94 17.11 -12.54 -20.27
C ARG A 94 16.99 -11.02 -20.45
N LYS A 95 15.76 -10.50 -20.54
CA LYS A 95 15.50 -9.04 -20.59
C LYS A 95 15.73 -8.41 -19.24
N ALA A 96 15.36 -9.09 -18.12
CA ALA A 96 15.54 -8.61 -16.76
C ALA A 96 17.00 -8.25 -16.46
N ARG A 97 17.98 -9.05 -16.93
CA ARG A 97 19.42 -8.76 -16.82
C ARG A 97 19.87 -7.46 -17.49
N LYS A 98 19.09 -6.96 -18.44
CA LYS A 98 19.34 -5.70 -19.18
C LYS A 98 18.40 -4.58 -18.72
N THR A 99 17.65 -4.80 -17.66
CA THR A 99 16.69 -3.85 -17.09
C THR A 99 17.34 -3.11 -15.93
N GLU A 100 17.09 -1.82 -15.87
CA GLU A 100 17.41 -0.94 -14.75
C GLU A 100 16.12 -0.68 -13.97
N VAL A 101 16.12 -0.98 -12.68
CA VAL A 101 14.96 -0.87 -11.81
C VAL A 101 15.22 0.15 -10.71
N VAL A 102 14.28 1.05 -10.50
CA VAL A 102 14.18 1.90 -9.32
C VAL A 102 13.10 1.31 -8.42
N PHE A 103 13.47 0.78 -7.26
CA PHE A 103 12.50 0.39 -6.24
C PHE A 103 12.09 1.59 -5.40
N VAL A 104 10.79 1.72 -5.17
CA VAL A 104 10.21 2.72 -4.29
C VAL A 104 10.17 2.17 -2.88
N LEU A 105 10.77 2.86 -1.93
CA LEU A 105 10.85 2.45 -0.52
C LEU A 105 10.13 3.46 0.38
N PRO A 106 9.68 3.05 1.56
CA PRO A 106 9.15 3.97 2.56
C PRO A 106 10.15 5.08 2.92
N CYS A 107 9.63 6.22 3.39
CA CYS A 107 10.46 7.30 3.88
C CYS A 107 11.28 6.84 5.09
N GLY A 108 12.59 7.08 5.06
CA GLY A 108 13.50 6.64 6.12
C GLY A 108 13.76 5.13 6.17
N ALA A 109 13.57 4.40 5.06
CA ALA A 109 13.82 2.98 4.97
C ALA A 109 15.21 2.58 5.47
N LYS A 110 15.25 1.59 6.37
CA LYS A 110 16.49 1.10 7.00
C LYS A 110 17.39 0.35 5.98
N PRO A 111 18.70 0.25 6.23
CA PRO A 111 19.62 -0.50 5.37
C PRO A 111 19.25 -1.98 5.20
N GLU A 112 18.62 -2.59 6.20
CA GLU A 112 18.16 -3.98 6.18
C GLU A 112 17.13 -4.19 5.06
N LEU A 113 16.17 -3.27 4.93
CA LEU A 113 15.17 -3.33 3.86
C LEU A 113 15.82 -3.24 2.49
N LYS A 114 16.79 -2.32 2.30
CA LYS A 114 17.51 -2.22 1.04
C LYS A 114 18.24 -3.52 0.68
N ARG A 115 18.80 -4.24 1.68
CA ARG A 115 19.44 -5.55 1.46
C ARG A 115 18.44 -6.59 0.96
N LYS A 116 17.22 -6.65 1.52
CA LYS A 116 16.15 -7.53 1.03
C LYS A 116 15.80 -7.23 -0.44
N TYR A 117 15.70 -5.96 -0.83
CA TYR A 117 15.45 -5.59 -2.23
C TYR A 117 16.60 -5.91 -3.18
N PHE A 118 17.86 -5.82 -2.73
CA PHE A 118 19.00 -6.27 -3.52
C PHE A 118 18.94 -7.79 -3.71
N ALA A 119 18.69 -8.57 -2.65
CA ALA A 119 18.53 -10.02 -2.74
C ALA A 119 17.38 -10.42 -3.67
N LEU A 120 16.24 -9.75 -3.56
CA LEU A 120 15.08 -9.92 -4.46
C LEU A 120 15.45 -9.65 -5.92
N ALA A 121 16.20 -8.59 -6.18
CA ALA A 121 16.63 -8.25 -7.53
C ALA A 121 17.58 -9.28 -8.13
N ASP A 122 18.52 -9.78 -7.33
CA ASP A 122 19.44 -10.85 -7.74
C ASP A 122 18.67 -12.14 -8.07
N GLU A 123 17.72 -12.51 -7.23
CA GLU A 123 16.86 -13.68 -7.42
C GLU A 123 15.98 -13.58 -8.67
N CYS A 124 15.55 -12.37 -9.02
CA CYS A 124 14.80 -12.08 -10.24
C CYS A 124 15.68 -11.76 -11.45
N ASN A 125 17.02 -11.88 -11.33
CA ASN A 125 18.01 -11.57 -12.37
C ASN A 125 17.91 -10.13 -12.91
N ILE A 126 17.62 -9.15 -12.08
CA ILE A 126 17.54 -7.72 -12.46
C ILE A 126 18.97 -7.16 -12.60
N GLY A 127 19.23 -6.41 -13.68
CA GLY A 127 20.58 -5.98 -14.03
C GLY A 127 21.13 -4.85 -13.18
N LYS A 128 20.34 -3.79 -12.95
CA LYS A 128 20.74 -2.64 -12.14
C LYS A 128 19.61 -2.22 -11.21
N VAL A 129 19.97 -1.88 -9.98
CA VAL A 129 19.02 -1.50 -8.94
C VAL A 129 19.37 -0.12 -8.39
N HIS A 130 18.35 0.71 -8.29
CA HIS A 130 18.35 2.00 -7.63
C HIS A 130 17.19 2.08 -6.65
N PHE A 131 17.23 3.05 -5.77
CA PHE A 131 16.17 3.28 -4.79
C PHE A 131 15.70 4.73 -4.85
N THR A 132 14.40 4.92 -4.65
CA THR A 132 13.81 6.22 -4.34
C THR A 132 12.87 6.07 -3.15
N GLN A 133 12.42 7.17 -2.58
CA GLN A 133 11.46 7.14 -1.48
C GLN A 133 10.04 7.46 -1.97
N THR A 134 9.03 6.87 -1.32
CA THR A 134 7.62 7.03 -1.68
C THR A 134 7.19 8.49 -1.83
N PRO A 135 7.51 9.43 -0.89
CA PRO A 135 7.11 10.82 -1.05
C PRO A 135 7.67 11.48 -2.32
N PHE A 136 8.90 11.12 -2.69
CA PHE A 136 9.55 11.64 -3.89
C PHE A 136 8.89 11.10 -5.16
N ALA A 137 8.64 9.79 -5.19
CA ALA A 137 7.95 9.14 -6.32
C ALA A 137 6.53 9.68 -6.51
N ALA A 138 5.80 9.91 -5.40
CA ALA A 138 4.45 10.46 -5.41
C ALA A 138 4.40 11.86 -6.05
N VAL A 139 5.29 12.77 -5.66
CA VAL A 139 5.33 14.14 -6.21
C VAL A 139 5.70 14.14 -7.69
N LEU A 140 6.60 13.25 -8.12
CA LEU A 140 6.89 13.07 -9.55
C LEU A 140 5.65 12.66 -10.34
N GLY A 141 4.78 11.84 -9.73
CA GLY A 141 3.50 11.44 -10.31
C GLY A 141 2.51 12.61 -10.51
N HIS A 142 2.65 13.67 -9.73
CA HIS A 142 1.88 14.92 -9.89
C HIS A 142 2.46 15.87 -10.98
N ASN A 143 3.46 15.45 -11.75
CA ASN A 143 4.17 16.26 -12.76
C ASN A 143 4.81 17.54 -12.17
N VAL A 144 5.17 17.53 -10.92
CA VAL A 144 5.84 18.66 -10.27
C VAL A 144 7.30 18.71 -10.72
N GLN A 145 7.75 19.88 -11.14
CA GLN A 145 9.16 20.12 -11.40
C GLN A 145 9.87 20.37 -10.07
N LEU A 146 10.62 19.39 -9.65
CA LEU A 146 11.44 19.52 -8.45
C LEU A 146 12.66 20.40 -8.73
N SER A 147 13.02 21.23 -7.75
CA SER A 147 14.22 22.06 -7.80
C SER A 147 15.03 21.90 -6.51
N GLU A 148 16.31 22.29 -6.53
CA GLU A 148 17.16 22.30 -5.34
C GLU A 148 16.71 23.36 -4.34
N SER A 149 16.21 24.49 -4.84
CA SER A 149 15.88 25.66 -4.03
C SER A 149 14.44 25.69 -3.50
N THR A 150 13.53 24.88 -4.07
CA THR A 150 12.11 24.93 -3.71
C THR A 150 11.71 23.62 -3.03
N PRO A 151 11.60 23.59 -1.70
CA PRO A 151 11.13 22.41 -1.00
C PRO A 151 9.64 22.16 -1.26
N VAL A 152 9.29 20.87 -1.30
CA VAL A 152 7.91 20.38 -1.44
C VAL A 152 7.54 19.55 -0.24
N PHE A 153 6.25 19.49 0.08
CA PHE A 153 5.70 18.64 1.15
C PHE A 153 4.74 17.62 0.57
N SER A 154 4.97 16.36 0.87
CA SER A 154 4.17 15.25 0.37
C SER A 154 3.63 14.40 1.52
N VAL A 155 2.38 13.99 1.37
CA VAL A 155 1.70 13.01 2.23
C VAL A 155 1.15 11.91 1.32
N ASP A 156 1.66 10.70 1.50
CA ASP A 156 1.21 9.52 0.75
C ASP A 156 0.55 8.55 1.72
N ILE A 157 -0.77 8.36 1.58
CA ILE A 157 -1.59 7.51 2.46
C ILE A 157 -1.84 6.19 1.74
N GLY A 158 -0.96 5.22 1.96
CA GLY A 158 -1.10 3.89 1.38
C GLY A 158 -2.02 2.96 2.18
N TYR A 159 -1.97 1.68 1.85
CA TYR A 159 -2.73 0.65 2.57
C TYR A 159 -2.13 0.34 3.96
N GLY A 160 -0.81 0.07 4.06
CA GLY A 160 -0.14 -0.24 5.32
C GLY A 160 0.57 0.95 5.96
N LEU A 161 1.03 1.90 5.15
CA LEU A 161 1.84 3.03 5.60
C LEU A 161 1.28 4.36 5.14
N THR A 162 1.50 5.38 5.97
CA THR A 162 1.46 6.79 5.55
C THR A 162 2.88 7.34 5.58
N ASN A 163 3.33 7.90 4.47
CA ASN A 163 4.63 8.55 4.32
C ASN A 163 4.43 10.06 4.29
N ILE A 164 5.13 10.79 5.16
CA ILE A 164 5.08 12.23 5.26
C ILE A 164 6.50 12.76 5.10
N ALA A 165 6.75 13.68 4.17
CA ALA A 165 8.07 14.28 4.02
C ALA A 165 8.05 15.68 3.41
N ALA A 166 8.94 16.53 3.92
CA ALA A 166 9.44 17.73 3.24
C ALA A 166 10.78 17.41 2.60
N PHE A 167 10.95 17.72 1.32
CA PHE A 167 12.17 17.42 0.58
C PHE A 167 12.38 18.39 -0.59
N SER A 168 13.62 18.44 -1.09
CA SER A 168 14.01 19.09 -2.33
C SER A 168 14.77 18.10 -3.21
N LEU A 169 15.36 18.54 -4.34
CA LEU A 169 16.26 17.68 -5.12
C LEU A 169 17.48 17.21 -4.34
N ASP A 170 17.95 17.97 -3.34
CA ASP A 170 19.09 17.61 -2.48
C ASP A 170 18.75 16.47 -1.49
N GLY A 171 17.47 16.16 -1.30
CA GLY A 171 17.03 15.07 -0.44
C GLY A 171 15.93 15.43 0.55
N VAL A 172 15.68 14.50 1.48
CA VAL A 172 14.68 14.67 2.53
C VAL A 172 15.20 15.60 3.62
N ILE A 173 14.44 16.68 3.87
CA ILE A 173 14.73 17.68 4.92
C ILE A 173 14.18 17.18 6.26
N ALA A 174 12.92 16.74 6.25
CA ALA A 174 12.29 16.06 7.38
C ALA A 174 11.25 15.08 6.83
N GLY A 175 11.14 13.90 7.44
CA GLY A 175 10.16 12.93 6.99
C GLY A 175 10.07 11.72 7.90
N MET A 176 8.98 11.00 7.76
CA MET A 176 8.70 9.76 8.49
C MET A 176 7.75 8.86 7.73
N SER A 177 7.75 7.58 8.07
CA SER A 177 6.70 6.62 7.72
C SER A 177 6.00 6.16 8.99
N LEU A 178 4.68 6.08 8.91
CA LEU A 178 3.80 5.66 10.01
C LEU A 178 3.13 4.34 9.61
N ASN A 179 3.07 3.37 10.52
CA ASN A 179 2.27 2.16 10.34
C ASN A 179 0.78 2.50 10.53
N LEU A 180 0.29 3.34 9.65
CA LEU A 180 -1.06 3.89 9.66
C LEU A 180 -1.49 4.08 8.20
N GLY A 181 -2.50 3.33 7.78
CA GLY A 181 -2.97 3.36 6.40
C GLY A 181 -4.39 2.84 6.26
N GLY A 182 -4.84 2.72 5.01
CA GLY A 182 -6.20 2.26 4.70
C GLY A 182 -6.55 0.90 5.26
N GLY A 183 -5.57 -0.01 5.38
CA GLY A 183 -5.76 -1.34 5.96
C GLY A 183 -6.07 -1.33 7.45
N ASN A 184 -5.51 -0.39 8.21
CA ASN A 184 -5.85 -0.23 9.62
C ASN A 184 -7.31 0.19 9.80
N ILE A 185 -7.81 1.05 8.91
CA ILE A 185 -9.23 1.44 8.88
C ILE A 185 -10.11 0.22 8.57
N ASP A 186 -9.71 -0.60 7.58
CA ASP A 186 -10.46 -1.80 7.21
C ASP A 186 -10.58 -2.79 8.39
N VAL A 187 -9.50 -3.01 9.13
CA VAL A 187 -9.51 -3.87 10.33
C VAL A 187 -10.47 -3.30 11.39
N HIS A 188 -10.40 -2.01 11.67
CA HIS A 188 -11.28 -1.37 12.65
C HIS A 188 -12.76 -1.39 12.21
N LEU A 189 -13.03 -1.27 10.89
CA LEU A 189 -14.39 -1.45 10.36
C LEU A 189 -14.88 -2.91 10.51
N MET A 190 -14.01 -3.90 10.37
CA MET A 190 -14.36 -5.31 10.62
C MET A 190 -14.74 -5.50 12.10
N ASP A 191 -13.99 -4.92 13.02
CA ASP A 191 -14.26 -4.98 14.46
C ASP A 191 -15.57 -4.24 14.80
N LEU A 192 -15.78 -3.03 14.26
CA LEU A 192 -17.02 -2.27 14.41
C LEU A 192 -18.25 -3.09 13.96
N MET A 193 -18.15 -3.74 12.80
CA MET A 193 -19.25 -4.56 12.28
C MET A 193 -19.53 -5.77 13.17
N ALA A 194 -18.50 -6.40 13.71
CA ALA A 194 -18.64 -7.54 14.61
C ALA A 194 -19.26 -7.13 15.96
N GLU A 195 -18.79 -6.01 16.55
CA GLU A 195 -19.19 -5.55 17.87
C GLU A 195 -20.57 -4.91 17.89
N ASN A 196 -20.82 -3.98 16.94
CA ASN A 196 -22.04 -3.17 16.97
C ASN A 196 -23.21 -3.80 16.20
N TYR A 197 -22.92 -4.66 15.23
CA TYR A 197 -23.95 -5.25 14.35
C TYR A 197 -23.98 -6.77 14.38
N ASN A 198 -23.14 -7.41 15.25
CA ASN A 198 -22.99 -8.86 15.31
C ASN A 198 -22.74 -9.50 13.92
N LEU A 199 -22.06 -8.76 13.01
CA LEU A 199 -21.84 -9.16 11.61
C LEU A 199 -20.34 -9.29 11.32
N ARG A 200 -19.87 -10.49 11.04
CA ARG A 200 -18.50 -10.76 10.59
C ARG A 200 -18.39 -10.53 9.10
N ILE A 201 -17.49 -9.64 8.70
CA ILE A 201 -17.17 -9.33 7.31
C ILE A 201 -15.69 -9.60 7.01
N GLY A 202 -15.32 -9.76 5.74
CA GLY A 202 -13.94 -9.91 5.32
C GLY A 202 -13.31 -8.57 4.90
N ALA A 203 -11.97 -8.55 4.78
CA ALA A 203 -11.20 -7.35 4.44
C ALA A 203 -11.67 -6.66 3.13
N LEU A 204 -12.00 -7.43 2.08
CA LEU A 204 -12.52 -6.85 0.83
C LEU A 204 -13.88 -6.16 1.01
N THR A 205 -14.71 -6.67 1.91
CA THR A 205 -16.01 -6.06 2.23
C THR A 205 -15.79 -4.78 3.05
N ALA A 206 -14.86 -4.78 4.00
CA ALA A 206 -14.49 -3.62 4.80
C ALA A 206 -13.89 -2.50 3.91
N GLU A 207 -12.97 -2.85 3.00
CA GLU A 207 -12.44 -1.90 2.02
C GLU A 207 -13.55 -1.30 1.14
N LYS A 208 -14.47 -2.13 0.65
CA LYS A 208 -15.62 -1.68 -0.14
C LYS A 208 -16.52 -0.75 0.69
N LEU A 209 -16.79 -1.08 1.95
CA LEU A 209 -17.56 -0.25 2.88
C LEU A 209 -16.89 1.11 3.05
N LYS A 210 -15.60 1.15 3.40
CA LYS A 210 -14.81 2.36 3.52
C LYS A 210 -14.91 3.24 2.27
N ASN A 211 -14.69 2.67 1.09
CA ASN A 211 -14.66 3.40 -0.17
C ASN A 211 -16.04 3.85 -0.66
N THR A 212 -17.12 3.16 -0.26
CA THR A 212 -18.49 3.47 -0.70
C THR A 212 -19.15 4.52 0.17
N VAL A 213 -19.07 4.36 1.49
CA VAL A 213 -19.80 5.25 2.42
C VAL A 213 -18.88 6.16 3.24
N GLY A 214 -17.56 5.98 3.15
CA GLY A 214 -16.59 6.85 3.83
C GLY A 214 -16.68 8.27 3.29
N SER A 215 -16.83 9.24 4.18
CA SER A 215 -16.82 10.66 3.87
C SER A 215 -16.58 11.49 5.13
N PHE A 216 -15.98 12.67 4.93
CA PHE A 216 -15.80 13.70 5.96
C PHE A 216 -16.70 14.93 5.70
N LEU A 217 -17.56 14.87 4.69
CA LEU A 217 -18.53 15.93 4.43
C LEU A 217 -19.72 15.78 5.37
N PRO A 218 -20.12 16.84 6.12
CA PRO A 218 -21.16 16.76 7.15
C PRO A 218 -22.53 16.31 6.62
N ASP A 219 -22.85 16.66 5.37
CA ASP A 219 -24.15 16.38 4.74
C ASP A 219 -24.14 15.06 3.92
N ASP A 220 -23.01 14.36 3.88
CA ASP A 220 -22.90 13.11 3.15
C ASP A 220 -23.60 11.99 3.93
N ASN A 221 -24.63 11.42 3.34
CA ASN A 221 -25.41 10.34 3.95
C ASN A 221 -25.53 9.17 2.97
N LYS A 222 -24.36 8.65 2.53
CA LYS A 222 -24.28 7.47 1.68
C LYS A 222 -24.72 6.24 2.46
N LEU A 223 -25.26 5.26 1.76
CA LEU A 223 -25.74 4.01 2.32
C LEU A 223 -25.19 2.82 1.52
N MET A 224 -24.77 1.79 2.23
CA MET A 224 -24.40 0.49 1.65
C MET A 224 -25.03 -0.64 2.46
N VAL A 225 -25.60 -1.63 1.78
CA VAL A 225 -25.93 -2.91 2.40
C VAL A 225 -24.69 -3.78 2.43
N VAL A 226 -24.30 -4.18 3.63
CA VAL A 226 -23.12 -4.97 3.91
C VAL A 226 -23.53 -6.40 4.20
N ASP A 227 -23.09 -7.33 3.37
CA ASP A 227 -23.33 -8.75 3.52
C ASP A 227 -22.20 -9.41 4.31
N GLY A 228 -22.57 -10.32 5.20
CA GLY A 228 -21.61 -11.02 6.03
C GLY A 228 -22.21 -12.26 6.66
N ARG A 229 -21.64 -12.65 7.81
CA ARG A 229 -22.08 -13.78 8.60
C ARG A 229 -22.42 -13.30 10.01
N ASP A 230 -23.59 -13.61 10.51
CA ASP A 230 -23.95 -13.39 11.90
C ASP A 230 -22.93 -14.06 12.83
N ALA A 231 -22.38 -13.30 13.79
CA ALA A 231 -21.27 -13.77 14.61
C ALA A 231 -21.68 -14.88 15.61
N ALA A 232 -22.96 -14.93 16.01
CA ALA A 232 -23.48 -15.89 16.96
C ALA A 232 -23.95 -17.20 16.28
N SER A 233 -24.79 -17.07 15.25
CA SER A 233 -25.41 -18.23 14.57
C SER A 233 -24.56 -18.77 13.41
N GLY A 234 -23.65 -17.95 12.87
CA GLY A 234 -22.92 -18.28 11.64
C GLY A 234 -23.74 -18.22 10.36
N ALA A 235 -25.02 -17.84 10.43
CA ALA A 235 -25.89 -17.73 9.26
C ALA A 235 -25.53 -16.51 8.40
N PRO A 236 -25.83 -16.50 7.08
CA PRO A 236 -25.75 -15.30 6.27
C PRO A 236 -26.64 -14.19 6.84
N ALA A 237 -26.13 -12.97 6.89
CA ALA A 237 -26.84 -11.80 7.37
C ALA A 237 -26.40 -10.55 6.60
N SER A 238 -27.25 -9.53 6.61
CA SER A 238 -26.96 -8.25 5.94
C SER A 238 -27.40 -7.09 6.83
N VAL A 239 -26.61 -6.02 6.83
CA VAL A 239 -26.91 -4.79 7.58
C VAL A 239 -26.72 -3.58 6.66
N ALA A 240 -27.64 -2.63 6.74
CA ALA A 240 -27.49 -1.33 6.08
C ALA A 240 -26.59 -0.41 6.93
N VAL A 241 -25.52 0.09 6.34
CA VAL A 241 -24.55 0.98 7.00
C VAL A 241 -24.49 2.31 6.26
N THR A 242 -24.48 3.40 7.00
CA THR A 242 -24.44 4.77 6.49
C THR A 242 -23.16 5.49 6.87
N THR A 243 -22.87 6.62 6.20
CA THR A 243 -21.69 7.46 6.48
C THR A 243 -21.53 7.81 7.97
N PRO A 244 -22.56 8.30 8.71
CA PRO A 244 -22.40 8.62 10.12
C PRO A 244 -21.95 7.45 11.00
N GLN A 245 -22.33 6.21 10.65
CA GLN A 245 -22.03 5.04 11.45
C GLN A 245 -20.55 4.61 11.42
N ILE A 246 -19.79 5.03 10.40
CA ILE A 246 -18.36 4.76 10.28
C ILE A 246 -17.49 6.01 10.45
N TYR A 247 -18.12 7.17 10.62
CA TYR A 247 -17.44 8.48 10.68
C TYR A 247 -16.34 8.50 11.76
N ASP A 248 -16.68 8.07 12.99
CA ASP A 248 -15.75 8.09 14.11
C ASP A 248 -14.51 7.22 13.87
N VAL A 249 -14.68 6.08 13.19
CA VAL A 249 -13.55 5.22 12.80
C VAL A 249 -12.64 5.96 11.82
N LEU A 250 -13.20 6.61 10.81
CA LEU A 250 -12.40 7.35 9.82
C LEU A 250 -11.67 8.53 10.46
N THR A 251 -12.38 9.31 11.28
CA THR A 251 -11.85 10.50 11.94
C THR A 251 -10.68 10.16 12.84
N LEU A 252 -10.77 9.07 13.61
CA LEU A 252 -9.66 8.61 14.47
C LEU A 252 -8.34 8.47 13.72
N TYR A 253 -8.36 7.94 12.50
CA TYR A 253 -7.16 7.72 11.70
C TYR A 253 -6.68 9.00 11.02
N VAL A 254 -7.61 9.79 10.48
CA VAL A 254 -7.27 11.05 9.81
C VAL A 254 -6.72 12.08 10.80
N ASP A 255 -7.28 12.19 11.98
CA ASP A 255 -6.78 13.08 13.03
C ASP A 255 -5.33 12.73 13.42
N LYS A 256 -5.03 11.43 13.57
CA LYS A 256 -3.66 10.99 13.81
C LYS A 256 -2.71 11.38 12.66
N ILE A 257 -3.13 11.21 11.41
CA ILE A 257 -2.32 11.62 10.26
C ILE A 257 -2.07 13.12 10.29
N ILE A 258 -3.10 13.92 10.59
CA ILE A 258 -3.01 15.38 10.74
C ILE A 258 -2.02 15.76 11.85
N GLU A 259 -2.10 15.13 13.02
CA GLU A 259 -1.13 15.35 14.11
C GLU A 259 0.32 15.15 13.64
N TYR A 260 0.60 14.09 12.89
CA TYR A 260 1.94 13.82 12.38
C TYR A 260 2.35 14.76 11.24
N ILE A 261 1.41 15.25 10.43
CA ILE A 261 1.66 16.32 9.45
C ILE A 261 2.11 17.59 10.19
N VAL A 262 1.34 18.01 11.19
CA VAL A 262 1.67 19.19 12.02
C VAL A 262 3.01 19.02 12.73
N LEU A 263 3.26 17.84 13.31
CA LEU A 263 4.53 17.51 13.94
C LEU A 263 5.71 17.59 12.96
N THR A 264 5.53 17.12 11.72
CA THR A 264 6.57 17.18 10.70
C THR A 264 6.85 18.63 10.30
N ILE A 265 5.80 19.41 10.06
CA ILE A 265 5.93 20.83 9.71
C ILE A 265 6.60 21.63 10.83
N SER A 266 6.27 21.37 12.10
CA SER A 266 6.85 22.06 13.25
C SER A 266 8.37 21.83 13.43
N ARG A 267 8.93 20.81 12.81
CA ARG A 267 10.35 20.47 12.81
C ARG A 267 11.14 21.06 11.63
N LEU A 268 10.44 21.70 10.70
CA LEU A 268 11.07 22.29 9.52
C LEU A 268 11.80 23.61 9.89
N PRO A 269 12.92 23.92 9.23
CA PRO A 269 13.48 25.26 9.25
C PRO A 269 12.46 26.30 8.80
N ALA A 270 12.55 27.54 9.30
CA ALA A 270 11.54 28.58 9.06
C ALA A 270 11.29 28.84 7.56
N GLU A 271 12.36 28.88 6.77
CA GLU A 271 12.30 29.13 5.32
C GLU A 271 11.57 27.99 4.60
N VAL A 272 11.82 26.73 5.02
CA VAL A 272 11.17 25.53 4.46
C VAL A 272 9.69 25.51 4.84
N ALA A 273 9.36 25.80 6.11
CA ALA A 273 7.98 25.89 6.58
C ALA A 273 7.20 26.97 5.81
N SER A 274 7.81 28.14 5.58
CA SER A 274 7.25 29.20 4.76
C SER A 274 6.97 28.74 3.32
N ALA A 275 7.95 28.05 2.70
CA ALA A 275 7.77 27.53 1.34
C ALA A 275 6.62 26.49 1.26
N VAL A 276 6.50 25.60 2.25
CA VAL A 276 5.41 24.63 2.36
C VAL A 276 4.04 25.32 2.51
N MET A 277 3.96 26.38 3.33
CA MET A 277 2.73 27.16 3.48
C MET A 277 2.24 27.77 2.16
N HIS A 278 3.14 28.20 1.30
CA HIS A 278 2.79 28.78 0.00
C HIS A 278 2.60 27.72 -1.10
N GLY A 279 3.40 26.65 -1.06
CA GLY A 279 3.37 25.57 -2.06
C GLY A 279 2.27 24.53 -1.84
N GLY A 280 1.76 24.44 -0.61
CA GLY A 280 0.76 23.45 -0.22
C GLY A 280 1.33 22.05 0.02
N ILE A 281 0.41 21.08 0.14
CA ILE A 281 0.70 19.67 0.40
C ILE A 281 0.29 18.85 -0.83
N TYR A 282 1.21 18.01 -1.31
CA TYR A 282 0.90 17.02 -2.34
C TYR A 282 0.38 15.75 -1.67
N LEU A 283 -0.90 15.45 -1.87
CA LEU A 283 -1.58 14.29 -1.30
C LEU A 283 -1.69 13.19 -2.34
N SER A 284 -1.30 11.95 -1.95
CA SER A 284 -1.37 10.74 -2.77
C SER A 284 -1.68 9.51 -1.91
N GLY A 285 -1.85 8.31 -2.58
CA GLY A 285 -2.07 7.03 -1.93
C GLY A 285 -3.11 6.16 -2.61
#